data_fa0dea81a2e7643f809957902527fb08
#
_entry.id   fa0dea81a2e7643f809957902527fb08
#
_cell.length_a   1.000
_cell.length_b   1.000
_cell.length_c   1.000
_cell.angle_alpha   90.00
_cell.angle_beta   90.00
_cell.angle_gamma   90.00
#
_symmetry.space_group_name_H-M   'P 1'
#
loop_
_entity.id
_entity.type
_entity.pdbx_description
1 polymer ?
#
loop_
_entity_poly.entity_id
_entity_poly.type
_entity_poly.pdbx_seq_one_letter_code
_entity_poly.pdbx_strand_id
1 'polypeptide(L)'
;LVGSEMCIRDRSDPEHYGRKVLEELVGCGANAEILTRHHPHIGTFKLATVVRGLRARIEELGGEVRFGSRVVRLQLAPSSAAAKPWQLVGLELADGTMLPTRHVVLAPGHSARDCFTMLEQVGVALESKPFSVGLRIEHPQRLIDHARWGKQAGHPRLGACLLYTSD
;
A
#
# COMPACT_ATOMS: atom_id res chain seq x y z
N LEU A 1 -0.92 2.31 -6.71
CA LEU A 1 -1.19 1.06 -7.46
C LEU A 1 -0.04 0.04 -7.36
N VAL A 2 1.16 0.48 -7.03
CA VAL A 2 2.34 -0.38 -6.86
C VAL A 2 2.28 -1.21 -5.57
N GLY A 3 1.53 -0.76 -4.56
CA GLY A 3 1.43 -1.46 -3.27
C GLY A 3 0.67 -2.79 -3.30
N SER A 4 -0.27 -2.96 -4.23
CA SER A 4 -1.05 -4.21 -4.31
C SER A 4 -0.27 -5.37 -4.94
N GLU A 5 0.69 -5.09 -5.80
CA GLU A 5 1.51 -6.13 -6.43
C GLU A 5 2.57 -6.71 -5.49
N MET A 6 3.15 -5.89 -4.63
CA MET A 6 4.21 -6.35 -3.72
C MET A 6 3.72 -7.31 -2.63
N CYS A 7 2.51 -7.09 -2.10
CA CYS A 7 1.94 -7.99 -1.08
C CYS A 7 1.53 -9.36 -1.63
N ILE A 8 1.28 -9.45 -2.94
CA ILE A 8 0.76 -10.65 -3.60
C ILE A 8 1.88 -11.53 -4.20
N ARG A 9 3.07 -10.96 -4.36
CA ARG A 9 4.17 -11.65 -5.05
C ARG A 9 4.82 -12.76 -4.24
N ASP A 10 4.77 -12.68 -2.92
CA ASP A 10 5.39 -13.67 -2.05
C ASP A 10 4.39 -14.73 -1.56
N ARG A 11 4.09 -15.70 -2.43
CA ARG A 11 3.38 -16.92 -2.06
C ARG A 11 4.28 -17.93 -1.34
N SER A 12 5.57 -17.63 -1.20
CA SER A 12 6.56 -18.46 -0.52
C SER A 12 6.60 -18.24 0.99
N ASP A 13 5.74 -17.32 1.51
CA ASP A 13 5.61 -17.08 2.93
C ASP A 13 5.14 -18.35 3.66
N PRO A 14 5.99 -19.00 4.47
CA PRO A 14 5.66 -20.24 5.14
C PRO A 14 4.54 -20.08 6.17
N GLU A 15 4.23 -18.87 6.61
CA GLU A 15 3.16 -18.58 7.58
C GLU A 15 1.84 -18.13 6.89
N HIS A 16 1.79 -18.12 5.57
CA HIS A 16 0.60 -17.75 4.78
C HIS A 16 0.05 -16.34 5.01
N TYR A 17 0.87 -15.39 5.48
CA TYR A 17 0.45 -14.02 5.71
C TYR A 17 -0.08 -13.33 4.45
N GLY A 18 0.54 -13.59 3.29
CA GLY A 18 0.05 -13.11 2.00
C GLY A 18 -1.37 -13.57 1.71
N ARG A 19 -1.69 -14.83 1.99
CA ARG A 19 -3.04 -15.37 1.83
C ARG A 19 -4.03 -14.70 2.79
N LYS A 20 -3.66 -14.52 4.06
CA LYS A 20 -4.49 -13.84 5.05
C LYS A 20 -4.84 -12.42 4.61
N VAL A 21 -3.87 -11.67 4.08
CA VAL A 21 -4.11 -10.31 3.53
C VAL A 21 -5.13 -10.35 2.40
N LEU A 22 -5.02 -11.31 1.46
CA LEU A 22 -5.98 -11.46 0.37
C LEU A 22 -7.38 -11.81 0.86
N GLU A 23 -7.49 -12.68 1.86
CA GLU A 23 -8.77 -13.06 2.48
C GLU A 23 -9.44 -11.86 3.18
N GLU A 24 -8.68 -11.03 3.89
CA GLU A 24 -9.18 -9.78 4.49
C GLU A 24 -9.65 -8.80 3.40
N LEU A 25 -8.92 -8.66 2.30
CA LEU A 25 -9.33 -7.82 1.17
C LEU A 25 -10.65 -8.32 0.53
N VAL A 26 -10.81 -9.65 0.40
CA VAL A 26 -12.07 -10.25 -0.08
C VAL A 26 -13.20 -10.00 0.92
N GLY A 27 -12.96 -10.17 2.21
CA GLY A 27 -13.91 -9.82 3.27
C GLY A 27 -14.35 -8.36 3.24
N CYS A 28 -13.48 -7.47 2.78
CA CYS A 28 -13.76 -6.04 2.60
C CYS A 28 -14.37 -5.68 1.23
N GLY A 29 -14.69 -6.66 0.38
CA GLY A 29 -15.40 -6.46 -0.88
C GLY A 29 -14.58 -6.59 -2.16
N ALA A 30 -13.33 -7.08 -2.09
CA ALA A 30 -12.58 -7.46 -3.28
C ALA A 30 -13.17 -8.73 -3.93
N ASN A 31 -12.87 -8.97 -5.21
CA ASN A 31 -13.28 -10.19 -5.89
C ASN A 31 -12.54 -11.40 -5.30
N ALA A 32 -13.26 -12.51 -5.06
CA ALA A 32 -12.65 -13.75 -4.58
C ALA A 32 -11.61 -14.34 -5.56
N GLU A 33 -11.66 -13.97 -6.83
CA GLU A 33 -10.66 -14.36 -7.83
C GLU A 33 -9.22 -13.96 -7.46
N ILE A 34 -9.02 -12.92 -6.63
CA ILE A 34 -7.68 -12.51 -6.20
C ILE A 34 -6.96 -13.59 -5.38
N LEU A 35 -7.68 -14.54 -4.79
CA LEU A 35 -7.12 -15.66 -4.03
C LEU A 35 -6.42 -16.70 -4.91
N THR A 36 -6.84 -16.80 -6.18
CA THR A 36 -6.39 -17.88 -7.09
C THR A 36 -5.71 -17.36 -8.34
N ARG A 37 -5.97 -16.11 -8.72
CA ARG A 37 -5.45 -15.52 -9.95
C ARG A 37 -3.97 -15.19 -9.83
N HIS A 38 -3.21 -15.45 -10.90
CA HIS A 38 -1.84 -14.95 -11.03
C HIS A 38 -1.90 -13.46 -11.41
N HIS A 39 -1.17 -12.60 -10.74
CA HIS A 39 -1.25 -11.13 -10.86
C HIS A 39 -2.67 -10.58 -10.63
N PRO A 40 -3.23 -10.73 -9.43
CA PRO A 40 -4.59 -10.29 -9.15
C PRO A 40 -4.71 -8.77 -9.13
N HIS A 41 -5.83 -8.28 -9.66
CA HIS A 41 -6.22 -6.87 -9.64
C HIS A 41 -7.57 -6.67 -8.97
N ILE A 42 -7.66 -5.65 -8.10
CA ILE A 42 -8.94 -5.27 -7.48
C ILE A 42 -9.75 -4.37 -8.42
N GLY A 43 -9.06 -3.54 -9.21
CA GLY A 43 -9.67 -2.52 -10.05
C GLY A 43 -10.07 -1.26 -9.27
N THR A 44 -9.98 -0.11 -9.94
CA THR A 44 -10.13 1.23 -9.32
C THR A 44 -11.51 1.42 -8.67
N PHE A 45 -12.58 0.96 -9.32
CA PHE A 45 -13.94 1.12 -8.79
C PHE A 45 -14.19 0.31 -7.52
N LYS A 46 -13.68 -0.92 -7.46
CA LYS A 46 -13.81 -1.76 -6.26
C LYS A 46 -12.87 -1.36 -5.13
N LEU A 47 -11.73 -0.75 -5.46
CA LEU A 47 -10.76 -0.31 -4.47
C LEU A 47 -11.39 0.64 -3.44
N ALA A 48 -12.24 1.57 -3.86
CA ALA A 48 -12.94 2.47 -2.95
C ALA A 48 -13.87 1.71 -1.96
N THR A 49 -14.49 0.62 -2.39
CA THR A 49 -15.31 -0.23 -1.52
C THR A 49 -14.44 -0.99 -0.53
N VAL A 50 -13.34 -1.57 -1.00
CA VAL A 50 -12.38 -2.29 -0.15
C VAL A 50 -11.79 -1.39 0.93
N VAL A 51 -11.37 -0.17 0.57
CA VAL A 51 -10.81 0.80 1.54
C VAL A 51 -11.85 1.17 2.61
N ARG A 52 -13.11 1.37 2.23
CA ARG A 52 -14.19 1.62 3.20
C ARG A 52 -14.44 0.41 4.10
N GLY A 53 -14.39 -0.81 3.53
CA GLY A 53 -14.52 -2.05 4.29
C GLY A 53 -13.38 -2.23 5.29
N LEU A 54 -12.14 -1.97 4.89
CA LEU A 54 -10.98 -2.02 5.80
C LEU A 54 -11.11 -1.02 6.95
N ARG A 55 -11.58 0.20 6.67
CA ARG A 55 -11.83 1.19 7.72
C ARG A 55 -12.88 0.69 8.70
N ALA A 56 -14.04 0.24 8.22
CA ALA A 56 -15.10 -0.30 9.07
C ALA A 56 -14.57 -1.47 9.92
N ARG A 57 -13.75 -2.34 9.34
CA ARG A 57 -13.14 -3.45 10.07
C ARG A 57 -12.19 -3.01 11.18
N ILE A 58 -11.40 -1.95 10.95
CA ILE A 58 -10.54 -1.35 11.99
C ILE A 58 -11.39 -0.83 13.14
N GLU A 59 -12.47 -0.12 12.84
CA GLU A 59 -13.39 0.46 13.84
C GLU A 59 -14.13 -0.63 14.62
N GLU A 60 -14.61 -1.69 13.97
CA GLU A 60 -15.21 -2.88 14.62
C GLU A 60 -14.26 -3.58 15.60
N LEU A 61 -12.96 -3.59 15.30
CA LEU A 61 -11.93 -4.17 16.15
C LEU A 61 -11.48 -3.23 17.28
N GLY A 62 -12.15 -2.08 17.45
CA GLY A 62 -11.82 -1.07 18.47
C GLY A 62 -10.70 -0.12 18.08
N GLY A 63 -10.28 -0.13 16.82
CA GLY A 63 -9.34 0.85 16.29
C GLY A 63 -10.02 2.18 15.98
N GLU A 64 -9.23 3.21 15.70
CA GLU A 64 -9.71 4.54 15.34
C GLU A 64 -9.07 5.00 14.02
N VAL A 65 -9.86 5.58 13.13
CA VAL A 65 -9.40 6.21 11.88
C VAL A 65 -9.67 7.70 11.94
N ARG A 66 -8.61 8.50 12.00
CA ARG A 66 -8.67 9.96 12.08
C ARG A 66 -8.30 10.59 10.74
N PHE A 67 -9.23 11.31 10.16
CA PHE A 67 -9.00 12.16 8.99
C PHE A 67 -8.57 13.57 9.41
N GLY A 68 -7.84 14.26 8.53
CA GLY A 68 -7.36 15.61 8.81
C GLY A 68 -6.29 15.69 9.90
N SER A 69 -5.81 14.55 10.41
CA SER A 69 -4.87 14.43 11.52
C SER A 69 -3.45 14.23 10.99
N ARG A 70 -2.86 15.31 10.47
CA ARG A 70 -1.51 15.27 9.92
C ARG A 70 -0.48 15.21 11.04
N VAL A 71 0.37 14.16 11.04
CA VAL A 71 1.53 14.07 11.93
C VAL A 71 2.62 15.01 11.45
N VAL A 72 3.12 15.86 12.33
CA VAL A 72 4.17 16.87 12.03
C VAL A 72 5.47 16.58 12.75
N ARG A 73 5.45 15.77 13.81
CA ARG A 73 6.66 15.43 14.58
C ARG A 73 6.55 14.08 15.27
N LEU A 74 7.68 13.37 15.35
CA LEU A 74 7.87 12.24 16.23
C LEU A 74 8.48 12.76 17.55
N GLN A 75 7.86 12.43 18.67
CA GLN A 75 8.35 12.78 19.98
C GLN A 75 9.29 11.69 20.51
N LEU A 76 10.54 12.03 20.68
CA LEU A 76 11.58 11.14 21.17
C LEU A 76 12.02 11.56 22.58
N ALA A 77 12.28 10.58 23.44
CA ALA A 77 12.88 10.78 24.75
C ALA A 77 14.16 9.95 24.89
N PRO A 78 15.10 10.34 25.75
CA PRO A 78 16.24 9.51 26.07
C PRO A 78 15.79 8.13 26.58
N SER A 79 16.47 7.09 26.13
CA SER A 79 16.21 5.72 26.56
C SER A 79 17.27 5.29 27.55
N SER A 80 16.88 4.53 28.59
CA SER A 80 17.81 3.91 29.52
C SER A 80 18.57 2.70 28.93
N ALA A 81 18.15 2.22 27.75
CA ALA A 81 18.76 1.09 27.08
C ALA A 81 20.03 1.52 26.33
N ALA A 82 21.19 0.97 26.71
CA ALA A 82 22.49 1.31 26.13
C ALA A 82 22.56 1.15 24.59
N ALA A 83 21.80 0.20 24.02
CA ALA A 83 21.78 -0.06 22.59
C ALA A 83 20.82 0.85 21.79
N LYS A 84 19.97 1.63 22.46
CA LYS A 84 18.96 2.48 21.83
C LYS A 84 18.88 3.81 22.60
N PRO A 85 19.65 4.81 22.21
CA PRO A 85 19.73 6.08 22.96
C PRO A 85 18.42 6.86 22.99
N TRP A 86 17.51 6.58 22.08
CA TRP A 86 16.21 7.24 21.95
C TRP A 86 15.07 6.23 21.91
N GLN A 87 13.93 6.61 22.48
CA GLN A 87 12.67 5.89 22.38
C GLN A 87 11.55 6.82 21.90
N LEU A 88 10.65 6.30 21.08
CA LEU A 88 9.45 7.01 20.69
C LEU A 88 8.50 7.08 21.91
N VAL A 89 7.98 8.26 22.19
CA VAL A 89 7.02 8.48 23.29
C VAL A 89 5.69 9.06 22.80
N GLY A 90 5.64 9.54 21.56
CA GLY A 90 4.40 10.05 21.00
C GLY A 90 4.56 10.66 19.62
N LEU A 91 3.43 11.13 19.10
CA LEU A 91 3.30 11.87 17.86
C LEU A 91 2.68 13.24 18.15
N GLU A 92 3.13 14.25 17.45
CA GLU A 92 2.51 15.57 17.43
C GLU A 92 1.75 15.75 16.11
N LEU A 93 0.49 16.15 16.23
CA LEU A 93 -0.36 16.50 15.10
C LEU A 93 -0.25 18.00 14.76
N ALA A 94 -0.65 18.38 13.55
CA ALA A 94 -0.60 19.75 13.07
C ALA A 94 -1.46 20.74 13.87
N ASP A 95 -2.46 20.26 14.58
CA ASP A 95 -3.32 21.03 15.49
C ASP A 95 -2.75 21.16 16.91
N GLY A 96 -1.54 20.63 17.16
CA GLY A 96 -0.89 20.61 18.45
C GLY A 96 -1.29 19.45 19.36
N THR A 97 -2.20 18.58 18.92
CA THR A 97 -2.60 17.39 19.69
C THR A 97 -1.43 16.42 19.82
N MET A 98 -1.21 15.91 21.03
CA MET A 98 -0.22 14.90 21.33
C MET A 98 -0.85 13.52 21.44
N LEU A 99 -0.36 12.57 20.67
CA LEU A 99 -0.77 11.16 20.72
C LEU A 99 0.34 10.32 21.36
N PRO A 100 0.18 9.89 22.62
CA PRO A 100 1.19 9.05 23.28
C PRO A 100 1.22 7.66 22.64
N THR A 101 2.39 7.24 22.18
CA THR A 101 2.61 5.90 21.62
C THR A 101 4.09 5.54 21.67
N ARG A 102 4.38 4.24 21.72
CA ARG A 102 5.75 3.69 21.64
C ARG A 102 6.02 2.99 20.31
N HIS A 103 4.99 2.75 19.51
CA HIS A 103 5.08 2.03 18.25
C HIS A 103 4.36 2.81 17.15
N VAL A 104 5.02 2.99 16.02
CA VAL A 104 4.46 3.67 14.85
C VAL A 104 4.83 2.90 13.60
N VAL A 105 3.86 2.69 12.74
CA VAL A 105 4.08 2.23 11.36
C VAL A 105 3.91 3.42 10.43
N LEU A 106 4.98 3.79 9.74
CA LEU A 106 4.99 4.87 8.77
C LEU A 106 4.69 4.31 7.38
N ALA A 107 3.55 4.69 6.83
CA ALA A 107 3.12 4.27 5.49
C ALA A 107 2.61 5.48 4.67
N PRO A 108 3.37 6.59 4.57
CA PRO A 108 2.90 7.86 3.99
C PRO A 108 2.83 7.84 2.46
N GLY A 109 3.37 6.80 1.80
CA GLY A 109 3.55 6.76 0.36
C GLY A 109 4.70 7.64 -0.13
N HIS A 110 5.01 7.53 -1.43
CA HIS A 110 6.21 8.16 -2.04
C HIS A 110 6.12 9.68 -2.20
N SER A 111 4.92 10.27 -2.12
CA SER A 111 4.70 11.70 -2.38
C SER A 111 4.72 12.56 -1.12
N ALA A 112 4.80 11.95 0.08
CA ALA A 112 4.76 12.65 1.35
C ALA A 112 6.14 13.25 1.71
N ARG A 113 6.57 14.26 0.98
CA ARG A 113 7.90 14.89 1.14
C ARG A 113 8.08 15.51 2.52
N ASP A 114 7.04 16.08 3.08
CA ASP A 114 7.02 16.63 4.44
C ASP A 114 7.31 15.58 5.50
N CYS A 115 6.80 14.34 5.33
CA CYS A 115 7.13 13.23 6.21
C CYS A 115 8.62 12.85 6.13
N PHE A 116 9.20 12.82 4.93
CA PHE A 116 10.64 12.52 4.78
C PHE A 116 11.50 13.60 5.41
N THR A 117 11.17 14.87 5.22
CA THR A 117 11.86 15.98 5.88
C THR A 117 11.75 15.89 7.40
N MET A 118 10.57 15.56 7.94
CA MET A 118 10.39 15.36 9.38
C MET A 118 11.26 14.20 9.92
N LEU A 119 11.34 13.09 9.18
CA LEU A 119 12.15 11.93 9.57
C LEU A 119 13.65 12.27 9.59
N GLU A 120 14.13 13.01 8.59
CA GLU A 120 15.51 13.49 8.53
C GLU A 120 15.83 14.41 9.72
N GLN A 121 14.93 15.34 10.05
CA GLN A 121 15.10 16.26 11.17
C GLN A 121 15.21 15.57 12.54
N VAL A 122 14.56 14.42 12.72
CA VAL A 122 14.66 13.63 13.95
C VAL A 122 15.80 12.60 13.90
N GLY A 123 16.63 12.63 12.85
CA GLY A 123 17.84 11.80 12.76
C GLY A 123 17.59 10.37 12.27
N VAL A 124 16.46 10.09 11.62
CA VAL A 124 16.25 8.80 10.96
C VAL A 124 17.15 8.73 9.73
N ALA A 125 17.94 7.66 9.64
CA ALA A 125 18.78 7.43 8.48
C ALA A 125 17.92 7.19 7.23
N LEU A 126 18.13 8.01 6.20
CA LEU A 126 17.44 7.91 4.91
C LEU A 126 18.47 7.57 3.83
N GLU A 127 18.10 6.65 2.97
CA GLU A 127 18.89 6.25 1.81
C GLU A 127 18.10 6.52 0.53
N SER A 128 18.76 7.08 -0.48
CA SER A 128 18.14 7.29 -1.77
C SER A 128 18.00 5.95 -2.50
N LYS A 129 16.82 5.72 -3.06
CA LYS A 129 16.53 4.51 -3.83
C LYS A 129 16.23 4.88 -5.29
N PRO A 130 16.78 4.15 -6.27
CA PRO A 130 16.41 4.35 -7.66
C PRO A 130 14.91 4.09 -7.86
N PHE A 131 14.30 4.81 -8.75
CA PHE A 131 12.89 4.66 -9.11
C PHE A 131 12.73 4.57 -10.63
N SER A 132 11.68 3.87 -11.06
CA SER A 132 11.36 3.75 -12.48
C SER A 132 10.66 5.02 -12.96
N VAL A 133 11.11 5.52 -14.11
CA VAL A 133 10.50 6.65 -14.83
C VAL A 133 9.98 6.15 -16.17
N GLY A 134 8.77 6.51 -16.51
CA GLY A 134 8.17 6.12 -17.78
C GLY A 134 7.07 7.07 -18.22
N LEU A 135 6.60 6.85 -19.44
CA LEU A 135 5.47 7.55 -20.01
C LEU A 135 4.25 6.65 -19.98
N ARG A 136 3.09 7.24 -19.74
CA ARG A 136 1.81 6.56 -19.93
C ARG A 136 1.38 6.72 -21.38
N ILE A 137 1.13 5.59 -22.04
CA ILE A 137 0.57 5.55 -23.40
C ILE A 137 -0.78 4.89 -23.32
N GLU A 138 -1.79 5.49 -23.95
CA GLU A 138 -3.14 4.94 -24.04
C GLU A 138 -3.40 4.45 -25.46
N HIS A 139 -3.97 3.27 -25.57
CA HIS A 139 -4.36 2.64 -26.83
C HIS A 139 -5.79 2.11 -26.77
N PRO A 140 -6.51 2.05 -27.90
CA PRO A 140 -7.74 1.26 -27.95
C PRO A 140 -7.47 -0.19 -27.57
N GLN A 141 -8.23 -0.76 -26.63
CA GLN A 141 -8.00 -2.12 -26.11
C GLN A 141 -7.93 -3.17 -27.22
N ARG A 142 -8.82 -3.08 -28.21
CA ARG A 142 -8.86 -4.02 -29.33
C ARG A 142 -7.57 -4.07 -30.16
N LEU A 143 -6.82 -2.96 -30.23
CA LEU A 143 -5.53 -2.91 -30.94
C LEU A 143 -4.52 -3.77 -30.22
N ILE A 144 -4.48 -3.67 -28.90
CA ILE A 144 -3.59 -4.46 -28.05
C ILE A 144 -3.99 -5.93 -28.06
N ASP A 145 -5.30 -6.21 -27.95
CA ASP A 145 -5.83 -7.57 -28.00
C ASP A 145 -5.50 -8.24 -29.33
N HIS A 146 -5.65 -7.51 -30.45
CA HIS A 146 -5.33 -8.04 -31.78
C HIS A 146 -3.84 -8.27 -31.96
N ALA A 147 -3.00 -7.36 -31.51
CA ALA A 147 -1.54 -7.51 -31.56
C ALA A 147 -1.06 -8.73 -30.76
N ARG A 148 -1.71 -9.03 -29.62
CA ARG A 148 -1.34 -10.14 -28.73
C ARG A 148 -1.98 -11.46 -29.11
N TRP A 149 -3.27 -11.46 -29.41
CA TRP A 149 -4.09 -12.65 -29.62
C TRP A 149 -4.35 -12.97 -31.11
N GLY A 150 -4.03 -12.05 -32.01
CA GLY A 150 -4.27 -12.20 -33.44
C GLY A 150 -5.75 -12.46 -33.73
N LYS A 151 -6.03 -13.55 -34.46
CA LYS A 151 -7.39 -13.97 -34.82
C LYS A 151 -8.26 -14.38 -33.62
N GLN A 152 -7.66 -14.60 -32.44
CA GLN A 152 -8.37 -14.98 -31.23
C GLN A 152 -8.74 -13.78 -30.34
N ALA A 153 -8.42 -12.56 -30.78
CA ALA A 153 -8.82 -11.34 -30.07
C ALA A 153 -10.35 -11.31 -29.92
N GLY A 154 -10.82 -10.99 -28.71
CA GLY A 154 -12.24 -11.01 -28.37
C GLY A 154 -12.81 -12.36 -27.96
N HIS A 155 -11.99 -13.42 -27.87
CA HIS A 155 -12.46 -14.70 -27.36
C HIS A 155 -12.86 -14.58 -25.88
N PRO A 156 -14.03 -15.09 -25.45
CA PRO A 156 -14.57 -14.88 -24.10
C PRO A 156 -13.66 -15.33 -22.95
N ARG A 157 -12.78 -16.31 -23.20
CA ARG A 157 -11.86 -16.83 -22.19
C ARG A 157 -10.55 -16.05 -22.07
N LEU A 158 -10.21 -15.19 -23.03
CA LEU A 158 -8.93 -14.48 -23.02
C LEU A 158 -8.97 -13.15 -22.27
N GLY A 159 -10.15 -12.53 -22.19
CA GLY A 159 -10.31 -11.21 -21.57
C GLY A 159 -9.51 -10.11 -22.29
N ALA A 160 -9.43 -8.94 -21.67
CA ALA A 160 -8.62 -7.83 -22.16
C ALA A 160 -7.12 -8.10 -21.92
N CYS A 161 -6.29 -7.90 -22.94
CA CYS A 161 -4.85 -8.02 -22.80
C CYS A 161 -4.30 -6.86 -21.97
N LEU A 162 -3.48 -7.18 -20.97
CA LEU A 162 -2.72 -6.22 -20.20
C LEU A 162 -1.27 -6.24 -20.70
N LEU A 163 -0.73 -5.07 -21.02
CA LEU A 163 0.67 -4.91 -21.34
C LEU A 163 1.43 -4.65 -20.04
N TYR A 164 2.31 -5.57 -19.69
CA TYR A 164 3.33 -5.35 -18.67
C TYR A 164 4.64 -5.08 -19.38
N THR A 165 5.24 -3.93 -19.13
CA THR A 165 6.64 -3.72 -19.45
C THR A 165 7.42 -4.34 -18.30
N SER A 166 8.04 -5.49 -18.54
CA SER A 166 9.09 -6.00 -17.65
C SER A 166 10.36 -5.21 -17.90
N ASP A 167 11.03 -4.83 -16.84
CA ASP A 167 12.40 -4.35 -16.86
C ASP A 167 13.35 -5.42 -17.36
#